data_a128ff2bdad6ebe29b60e0f8d6440177
#
_entry.id   a128ff2bdad6ebe29b60e0f8d6440177
#
_cell.length_a   1.000
_cell.length_b   1.000
_cell.length_c   1.000
_cell.angle_alpha   90.00
_cell.angle_beta   90.00
_cell.angle_gamma   90.00
#
_symmetry.space_group_name_H-M   'P 1'
#
loop_
_entity.id
_entity.type
_entity.pdbx_description
1 polymer ?
#
loop_
_entity_poly.entity_id
_entity_poly.type
_entity_poly.pdbx_seq_one_letter_code
_entity_poly.pdbx_strand_id
1 'polypeptide(L)'
;MNVYSKRLGREIELRTEKYGDLELISHQSLVDVFSELNGVDITYDVVSSDMRHSVIFGTITDDKGNRVTELGEALDASLANDIARMYPTTMAFTRAFDRAVVKYLMLPGKNYSNTEILPEDSAPEALQMVVDSSSKTEESFPEGDYSLMPLEQLGALRIAMGKYASCPTTIAQIVNDRSEVSWIDFTIDKFCDKADHPFHNQAIALKTYIDRGGRK
;
A
#
# COMPACT_ATOMS: atom_id res chain seq x y z
N MET A 1 15.14 -17.19 -14.00
CA MET A 1 13.76 -17.57 -14.36
C MET A 1 13.44 -17.06 -15.76
N ASN A 2 12.89 -17.90 -16.65
CA ASN A 2 12.41 -17.44 -17.97
C ASN A 2 10.93 -17.12 -17.88
N VAL A 3 10.55 -15.93 -18.31
CA VAL A 3 9.17 -15.45 -18.23
C VAL A 3 8.75 -14.82 -19.54
N TYR A 4 7.56 -15.16 -20.01
CA TYR A 4 7.02 -14.53 -21.23
C TYR A 4 6.48 -13.13 -20.95
N SER A 5 7.09 -12.12 -21.57
CA SER A 5 6.58 -10.75 -21.55
C SER A 5 5.52 -10.57 -22.62
N LYS A 6 4.28 -10.32 -22.22
CA LYS A 6 3.19 -10.03 -23.17
C LYS A 6 3.42 -8.71 -23.93
N ARG A 7 4.10 -7.75 -23.31
CA ARG A 7 4.43 -6.46 -23.94
C ARG A 7 5.44 -6.62 -25.07
N LEU A 8 6.49 -7.43 -24.81
CA LEU A 8 7.57 -7.63 -25.79
C LEU A 8 7.29 -8.76 -26.78
N GLY A 9 6.28 -9.60 -26.51
CA GLY A 9 5.95 -10.77 -27.33
C GLY A 9 7.05 -11.85 -27.35
N ARG A 10 7.93 -11.88 -26.34
CA ARG A 10 9.05 -12.83 -26.22
C ARG A 10 9.30 -13.23 -24.78
N GLU A 11 10.02 -14.33 -24.62
CA GLU A 11 10.59 -14.71 -23.32
C GLU A 11 11.74 -13.77 -22.98
N ILE A 12 11.84 -13.46 -21.68
CA ILE A 12 12.93 -12.72 -21.08
C ILE A 12 13.51 -13.53 -19.94
N GLU A 13 14.81 -13.45 -19.77
CA GLU A 13 15.49 -14.09 -18.64
C GLU A 13 15.60 -13.08 -17.49
N LEU A 14 15.03 -13.44 -16.33
CA LEU A 14 15.11 -12.65 -15.11
C LEU A 14 15.91 -13.41 -14.05
N ARG A 15 16.87 -12.75 -13.45
CA ARG A 15 17.55 -13.27 -12.27
C ARG A 15 16.63 -13.14 -11.06
N THR A 16 16.61 -14.17 -10.25
CA THR A 16 15.79 -14.25 -9.05
C THR A 16 16.64 -14.54 -7.83
N GLU A 17 16.19 -14.11 -6.69
CA GLU A 17 16.76 -14.37 -5.37
C GLU A 17 15.73 -15.12 -4.53
N LYS A 18 16.18 -16.12 -3.78
CA LYS A 18 15.32 -16.88 -2.88
C LYS A 18 15.26 -16.19 -1.53
N TYR A 19 14.05 -16.00 -1.03
CA TYR A 19 13.78 -15.48 0.30
C TYR A 19 12.75 -16.39 0.98
N GLY A 20 13.24 -17.31 1.82
CA GLY A 20 12.42 -18.41 2.33
C GLY A 20 11.89 -19.28 1.17
N ASP A 21 10.58 -19.46 1.12
CA ASP A 21 9.89 -20.19 0.05
C ASP A 21 9.53 -19.30 -1.16
N LEU A 22 9.84 -18.01 -1.10
CA LEU A 22 9.55 -17.08 -2.18
C LEU A 22 10.73 -16.96 -3.14
N GLU A 23 10.41 -16.79 -4.41
CA GLU A 23 11.34 -16.43 -5.46
C GLU A 23 11.03 -15.02 -5.94
N LEU A 24 11.97 -14.11 -5.67
CA LEU A 24 11.82 -12.68 -5.93
C LEU A 24 12.68 -12.26 -7.10
N ILE A 25 12.17 -11.39 -7.96
CA ILE A 25 12.94 -10.87 -9.08
C ILE A 25 13.99 -9.89 -8.53
N SER A 26 15.25 -10.06 -8.95
CA SER A 26 16.31 -9.13 -8.60
C SER A 26 16.08 -7.77 -9.24
N HIS A 27 16.16 -6.68 -8.46
CA HIS A 27 16.10 -5.31 -8.94
C HIS A 27 17.06 -5.08 -10.12
N GLN A 28 18.31 -5.53 -10.00
CA GLN A 28 19.31 -5.37 -11.07
C GLN A 28 18.86 -6.04 -12.37
N SER A 29 18.14 -7.16 -12.29
CA SER A 29 17.61 -7.83 -13.50
C SER A 29 16.54 -7.00 -14.19
N LEU A 30 15.70 -6.29 -13.42
CA LEU A 30 14.70 -5.36 -13.98
C LEU A 30 15.38 -4.15 -14.62
N VAL A 31 16.45 -3.63 -14.01
CA VAL A 31 17.26 -2.54 -14.56
C VAL A 31 17.91 -2.97 -15.89
N ASP A 32 18.49 -4.18 -15.93
CA ASP A 32 19.15 -4.69 -17.14
C ASP A 32 18.13 -4.83 -18.29
N VAL A 33 16.98 -5.46 -18.03
CA VAL A 33 15.92 -5.61 -19.05
C VAL A 33 15.37 -4.25 -19.48
N PHE A 34 15.16 -3.32 -18.55
CA PHE A 34 14.64 -1.98 -18.87
C PHE A 34 15.62 -1.20 -19.73
N SER A 35 16.94 -1.31 -19.47
CA SER A 35 17.98 -0.64 -20.22
C SER A 35 18.11 -1.09 -21.69
N GLU A 36 17.61 -2.30 -22.00
CA GLU A 36 17.58 -2.84 -23.36
C GLU A 36 16.36 -2.34 -24.18
N LEU A 37 15.39 -1.68 -23.50
CA LEU A 37 14.20 -1.19 -24.18
C LEU A 37 14.49 0.13 -24.90
N ASN A 38 14.22 0.17 -26.21
CA ASN A 38 14.36 1.39 -26.99
C ASN A 38 13.06 2.20 -26.99
N GLY A 39 13.15 3.51 -26.88
CA GLY A 39 11.99 4.41 -26.91
C GLY A 39 11.07 4.27 -25.69
N VAL A 40 11.64 3.90 -24.54
CA VAL A 40 10.92 3.76 -23.27
C VAL A 40 11.63 4.60 -22.23
N ASP A 41 10.90 5.52 -21.63
CA ASP A 41 11.39 6.41 -20.59
C ASP A 41 10.62 6.21 -19.27
N ILE A 42 11.28 6.51 -18.15
CA ILE A 42 10.63 6.56 -16.84
C ILE A 42 10.80 7.94 -16.22
N THR A 43 9.70 8.47 -15.70
CA THR A 43 9.66 9.72 -14.94
C THR A 43 9.13 9.46 -13.54
N TYR A 44 9.48 10.33 -12.59
CA TYR A 44 9.08 10.19 -11.20
C TYR A 44 8.45 11.46 -10.67
N ASP A 45 7.33 11.28 -9.95
CA ASP A 45 6.64 12.33 -9.21
C ASP A 45 6.72 12.02 -7.72
N VAL A 46 7.41 12.88 -6.96
CA VAL A 46 7.53 12.77 -5.50
C VAL A 46 6.27 13.35 -4.86
N VAL A 47 5.47 12.49 -4.24
CA VAL A 47 4.24 12.88 -3.53
C VAL A 47 4.58 13.41 -2.14
N SER A 48 5.41 12.66 -1.41
CA SER A 48 5.93 13.05 -0.11
C SER A 48 7.29 12.42 0.12
N SER A 49 8.16 13.11 0.82
CA SER A 49 9.46 12.59 1.20
C SER A 49 9.92 13.24 2.50
N ASP A 50 10.16 12.44 3.52
CA ASP A 50 10.78 12.82 4.76
C ASP A 50 11.79 11.76 5.23
N MET A 51 12.35 11.93 6.43
CA MET A 51 13.37 11.02 6.97
C MET A 51 12.87 9.62 7.32
N ARG A 52 11.56 9.38 7.33
CA ARG A 52 10.96 8.10 7.75
C ARG A 52 9.97 7.54 6.74
N HIS A 53 9.51 8.38 5.81
CA HIS A 53 8.48 8.00 4.86
C HIS A 53 8.69 8.70 3.53
N SER A 54 8.63 7.95 2.45
CA SER A 54 8.63 8.49 1.09
C SER A 54 7.60 7.77 0.24
N VAL A 55 6.88 8.56 -0.57
CA VAL A 55 5.89 8.10 -1.53
C VAL A 55 6.21 8.72 -2.88
N ILE A 56 6.42 7.87 -3.88
CA ILE A 56 6.86 8.27 -5.21
C ILE A 56 6.05 7.50 -6.25
N PHE A 57 5.55 8.20 -7.26
CA PHE A 57 5.04 7.56 -8.46
C PHE A 57 6.13 7.43 -9.52
N GLY A 58 6.31 6.23 -10.05
CA GLY A 58 7.11 5.98 -11.25
C GLY A 58 6.19 5.78 -12.45
N THR A 59 6.39 6.55 -13.51
CA THR A 59 5.62 6.47 -14.73
C THR A 59 6.52 6.10 -15.91
N ILE A 60 6.27 4.92 -16.50
CA ILE A 60 6.90 4.48 -17.74
C ILE A 60 6.02 4.92 -18.92
N THR A 61 6.66 5.50 -19.93
CA THR A 61 6.00 5.88 -21.19
C THR A 61 6.84 5.38 -22.35
N ASP A 62 6.21 4.84 -23.40
CA ASP A 62 6.86 4.43 -24.63
C ASP A 62 6.48 5.31 -25.84
N ASP A 63 7.23 5.18 -26.94
CA ASP A 63 7.00 5.92 -28.20
C ASP A 63 5.61 5.67 -28.82
N LYS A 64 4.92 4.60 -28.41
CA LYS A 64 3.58 4.26 -28.85
C LYS A 64 2.49 4.93 -28.01
N GLY A 65 2.88 5.69 -27.00
CA GLY A 65 1.97 6.33 -26.06
C GLY A 65 1.41 5.41 -24.97
N ASN A 66 1.94 4.19 -24.82
CA ASN A 66 1.56 3.36 -23.69
C ASN A 66 2.16 3.96 -22.41
N ARG A 67 1.34 4.04 -21.37
CA ARG A 67 1.72 4.62 -20.08
C ARG A 67 1.37 3.67 -18.95
N VAL A 68 2.31 3.47 -18.04
CA VAL A 68 2.13 2.69 -16.80
C VAL A 68 2.63 3.51 -15.64
N THR A 69 1.80 3.71 -14.63
CA THR A 69 2.17 4.41 -13.40
C THR A 69 2.02 3.47 -12.22
N GLU A 70 3.04 3.40 -11.38
CA GLU A 70 3.07 2.61 -10.15
C GLU A 70 3.61 3.42 -8.98
N LEU A 71 3.13 3.06 -7.80
CA LEU A 71 3.51 3.68 -6.54
C LEU A 71 4.68 2.92 -5.92
N GLY A 72 5.73 3.64 -5.53
CA GLY A 72 6.75 3.17 -4.60
C GLY A 72 6.57 3.86 -3.26
N GLU A 73 6.50 3.06 -2.21
CA GLU A 73 6.37 3.54 -0.84
C GLU A 73 7.47 2.93 0.02
N ALA A 74 8.10 3.76 0.84
CA ALA A 74 9.06 3.33 1.83
C ALA A 74 8.70 3.94 3.18
N LEU A 75 8.29 3.08 4.10
CA LEU A 75 8.06 3.39 5.51
C LEU A 75 9.20 2.81 6.32
N ASP A 76 9.61 3.45 7.39
CA ASP A 76 10.64 2.95 8.30
C ASP A 76 10.38 1.50 8.73
N ALA A 77 9.11 1.19 9.08
CA ALA A 77 8.68 -0.16 9.43
C ALA A 77 8.69 -1.18 8.26
N SER A 78 8.74 -0.71 7.01
CA SER A 78 8.73 -1.56 5.80
C SER A 78 10.12 -1.78 5.21
N LEU A 79 11.19 -1.32 5.89
CA LEU A 79 12.55 -1.38 5.39
C LEU A 79 13.37 -2.44 6.12
N ALA A 80 13.98 -3.33 5.35
CA ALA A 80 14.57 -4.57 5.82
C ALA A 80 15.79 -4.39 6.74
N ASN A 81 16.50 -3.27 6.63
CA ASN A 81 17.74 -3.05 7.38
C ASN A 81 17.99 -1.57 7.64
N ASP A 82 18.94 -1.27 8.53
CA ASP A 82 19.26 0.09 8.95
C ASP A 82 19.75 0.96 7.78
N ILE A 83 20.46 0.39 6.80
CA ILE A 83 20.91 1.14 5.63
C ILE A 83 19.72 1.59 4.79
N ALA A 84 18.75 0.69 4.54
CA ALA A 84 17.54 1.04 3.83
C ALA A 84 16.73 2.13 4.57
N ARG A 85 16.67 2.06 5.92
CA ARG A 85 16.01 3.07 6.77
C ARG A 85 16.68 4.45 6.70
N MET A 86 17.98 4.50 6.44
CA MET A 86 18.69 5.77 6.24
C MET A 86 18.34 6.46 4.92
N TYR A 87 17.80 5.72 3.93
CA TYR A 87 17.52 6.21 2.59
C TYR A 87 16.11 5.86 2.09
N PRO A 88 15.05 6.23 2.82
CA PRO A 88 13.68 5.85 2.47
C PRO A 88 13.27 6.35 1.08
N THR A 89 13.71 7.55 0.69
CA THR A 89 13.44 8.11 -0.63
C THR A 89 14.03 7.25 -1.74
N THR A 90 15.28 6.80 -1.60
CA THR A 90 15.91 5.89 -2.57
C THR A 90 15.14 4.58 -2.67
N MET A 91 14.71 4.02 -1.54
CA MET A 91 13.91 2.78 -1.52
C MET A 91 12.54 2.97 -2.19
N ALA A 92 11.89 4.12 -1.99
CA ALA A 92 10.63 4.43 -2.67
C ALA A 92 10.81 4.54 -4.20
N PHE A 93 11.89 5.19 -4.67
CA PHE A 93 12.24 5.22 -6.10
C PHE A 93 12.45 3.82 -6.67
N THR A 94 13.23 3.00 -5.98
CA THR A 94 13.53 1.62 -6.41
C THR A 94 12.26 0.79 -6.51
N ARG A 95 11.38 0.84 -5.50
CA ARG A 95 10.08 0.13 -5.51
C ARG A 95 9.16 0.65 -6.61
N ALA A 96 9.08 1.97 -6.82
CA ALA A 96 8.28 2.54 -7.92
C ALA A 96 8.77 2.06 -9.29
N PHE A 97 10.10 2.03 -9.49
CA PHE A 97 10.72 1.51 -10.70
C PHE A 97 10.37 0.04 -10.93
N ASP A 98 10.62 -0.82 -9.95
CA ASP A 98 10.42 -2.26 -10.07
C ASP A 98 8.98 -2.61 -10.40
N ARG A 99 8.02 -2.02 -9.68
CA ARG A 99 6.59 -2.21 -9.93
C ARG A 99 6.17 -1.73 -11.31
N ALA A 100 6.66 -0.55 -11.71
CA ALA A 100 6.35 0.00 -13.03
C ALA A 100 6.91 -0.89 -14.16
N VAL A 101 8.14 -1.41 -14.02
CA VAL A 101 8.77 -2.29 -15.02
C VAL A 101 8.03 -3.63 -15.10
N VAL A 102 7.74 -4.28 -13.97
CA VAL A 102 7.00 -5.56 -13.94
C VAL A 102 5.65 -5.41 -14.64
N LYS A 103 4.94 -4.32 -14.34
CA LYS A 103 3.62 -4.05 -14.94
C LYS A 103 3.72 -3.64 -16.41
N TYR A 104 4.71 -2.82 -16.78
CA TYR A 104 4.95 -2.44 -18.17
C TYR A 104 5.25 -3.66 -19.05
N LEU A 105 6.08 -4.58 -18.57
CA LEU A 105 6.40 -5.83 -19.27
C LEU A 105 5.22 -6.81 -19.31
N MET A 106 4.14 -6.55 -18.59
CA MET A 106 2.96 -7.41 -18.48
C MET A 106 3.34 -8.86 -18.09
N LEU A 107 4.21 -9.00 -17.09
CA LEU A 107 4.65 -10.30 -16.61
C LEU A 107 3.49 -11.08 -16.00
N PRO A 108 3.38 -12.40 -16.22
CA PRO A 108 2.31 -13.22 -15.66
C PRO A 108 2.51 -13.44 -14.16
N GLY A 109 1.41 -13.50 -13.42
CA GLY A 109 1.42 -13.85 -11.98
C GLY A 109 1.68 -12.66 -11.06
N LYS A 110 1.86 -12.96 -9.77
CA LYS A 110 2.26 -12.00 -8.74
C LYS A 110 3.79 -12.01 -8.65
N ASN A 111 4.44 -11.16 -9.44
CA ASN A 111 5.89 -11.02 -9.40
C ASN A 111 6.26 -9.85 -8.50
N TYR A 112 7.05 -10.12 -7.49
CA TYR A 112 7.62 -9.12 -6.58
C TYR A 112 9.12 -9.01 -6.81
N SER A 113 9.67 -7.82 -6.67
CA SER A 113 11.11 -7.64 -6.64
C SER A 113 11.68 -7.87 -5.24
N ASN A 114 12.98 -8.12 -5.15
CA ASN A 114 13.67 -8.26 -3.86
C ASN A 114 13.66 -6.96 -3.02
N THR A 115 13.29 -5.84 -3.59
CA THR A 115 13.14 -4.56 -2.88
C THR A 115 11.85 -4.44 -2.07
N GLU A 116 10.91 -5.38 -2.29
CA GLU A 116 9.65 -5.49 -1.52
C GLU A 116 9.80 -6.30 -0.22
N ILE A 117 11.01 -6.81 0.08
CA ILE A 117 11.25 -7.61 1.29
C ILE A 117 11.03 -6.75 2.54
N LEU A 118 10.28 -7.33 3.46
CA LEU A 118 10.07 -6.79 4.81
C LEU A 118 11.22 -7.22 5.75
N PRO A 119 11.40 -6.56 6.90
CA PRO A 119 12.40 -6.95 7.89
C PRO A 119 12.32 -8.43 8.28
N GLU A 120 13.47 -9.08 8.55
CA GLU A 120 13.57 -10.51 8.84
C GLU A 120 12.66 -11.00 9.97
N ASP A 121 12.40 -10.18 10.98
CA ASP A 121 11.53 -10.50 12.11
C ASP A 121 10.03 -10.57 11.75
N SER A 122 9.66 -10.15 10.54
CA SER A 122 8.28 -10.14 10.05
C SER A 122 8.06 -11.06 8.82
N ALA A 123 9.08 -11.81 8.41
CA ALA A 123 9.16 -12.40 7.09
C ALA A 123 8.10 -13.47 6.72
N PRO A 124 7.65 -14.43 7.55
CA PRO A 124 6.61 -15.37 7.12
C PRO A 124 5.18 -14.83 7.30
N GLU A 125 4.92 -14.14 8.42
CA GLU A 125 3.57 -13.66 8.74
C GLU A 125 3.20 -12.37 7.97
N ALA A 126 4.16 -11.47 7.78
CA ALA A 126 3.89 -10.21 7.10
C ALA A 126 3.78 -10.33 5.58
N LEU A 127 4.50 -11.27 4.95
CA LEU A 127 4.30 -11.60 3.53
C LEU A 127 2.99 -12.38 3.31
N GLN A 128 2.60 -13.22 4.26
CA GLN A 128 1.27 -13.82 4.29
C GLN A 128 0.19 -12.74 4.45
N MET A 129 0.40 -11.71 5.26
CA MET A 129 -0.48 -10.55 5.35
C MET A 129 -0.55 -9.72 4.06
N VAL A 130 0.53 -9.56 3.30
CA VAL A 130 0.49 -8.86 1.99
C VAL A 130 -0.14 -9.72 0.90
N VAL A 131 0.04 -11.05 0.96
CA VAL A 131 -0.66 -12.01 0.08
C VAL A 131 -2.10 -12.19 0.51
N ASP A 132 -2.39 -12.18 1.81
CA ASP A 132 -3.73 -12.30 2.39
C ASP A 132 -4.46 -10.94 2.50
N SER A 133 -3.82 -9.78 2.39
CA SER A 133 -4.52 -8.50 2.28
C SER A 133 -5.16 -8.29 0.90
N SER A 134 -4.90 -9.17 -0.08
CA SER A 134 -5.82 -9.38 -1.21
C SER A 134 -6.89 -10.43 -0.92
N SER A 135 -6.86 -11.09 0.23
CA SER A 135 -7.89 -11.99 0.75
C SER A 135 -7.81 -12.03 2.28
N LYS A 136 -8.62 -11.21 2.93
CA LYS A 136 -9.05 -11.33 4.33
C LYS A 136 -7.96 -11.27 5.42
N THR A 137 -7.82 -10.15 6.07
CA THR A 137 -8.08 -10.08 7.50
C THR A 137 -9.07 -8.94 7.70
N GLU A 138 -10.34 -9.29 7.56
CA GLU A 138 -11.37 -8.73 8.39
C GLU A 138 -10.99 -9.13 9.84
N GLU A 139 -10.18 -8.38 10.56
CA GLU A 139 -10.61 -8.06 11.90
C GLU A 139 -11.92 -7.31 11.65
N SER A 140 -13.01 -8.08 11.63
CA SER A 140 -14.34 -7.53 11.47
C SER A 140 -14.44 -6.45 12.53
N PHE A 141 -14.61 -5.21 12.07
CA PHE A 141 -14.81 -4.09 12.98
C PHE A 141 -15.90 -4.55 13.95
N PRO A 142 -15.70 -4.48 15.28
CA PRO A 142 -16.54 -5.16 16.24
C PRO A 142 -18.00 -4.78 15.98
N GLU A 143 -18.84 -5.80 15.77
CA GLU A 143 -20.28 -5.60 15.64
C GLU A 143 -20.86 -5.38 17.04
N GLY A 144 -21.69 -4.37 17.21
CA GLY A 144 -22.33 -4.12 18.48
C GLY A 144 -23.07 -2.79 18.57
N ASP A 145 -23.75 -2.60 19.68
CA ASP A 145 -24.38 -1.33 20.01
C ASP A 145 -23.31 -0.38 20.61
N TYR A 146 -22.75 0.46 19.75
CA TYR A 146 -21.71 1.43 20.14
C TYR A 146 -22.22 2.49 21.12
N SER A 147 -23.55 2.64 21.29
CA SER A 147 -24.13 3.59 22.26
C SER A 147 -23.86 3.17 23.71
N LEU A 148 -23.68 1.86 23.93
CA LEU A 148 -23.38 1.29 25.24
C LEU A 148 -21.89 1.18 25.56
N MET A 149 -21.02 1.32 24.56
CA MET A 149 -19.57 1.21 24.72
C MET A 149 -19.01 2.44 25.47
N PRO A 150 -18.10 2.29 26.45
CA PRO A 150 -17.42 3.41 27.05
C PRO A 150 -16.74 4.31 26.00
N LEU A 151 -16.86 5.64 26.16
CA LEU A 151 -16.37 6.61 25.15
C LEU A 151 -14.87 6.44 24.85
N GLU A 152 -14.08 6.09 25.85
CA GLU A 152 -12.64 5.82 25.72
C GLU A 152 -12.38 4.60 24.83
N GLN A 153 -13.13 3.51 25.03
CA GLN A 153 -13.02 2.31 24.21
C GLN A 153 -13.50 2.57 22.77
N LEU A 154 -14.59 3.30 22.62
CA LEU A 154 -15.10 3.69 21.31
C LEU A 154 -14.07 4.55 20.54
N GLY A 155 -13.44 5.49 21.22
CA GLY A 155 -12.37 6.32 20.65
C GLY A 155 -11.10 5.56 20.28
N ALA A 156 -10.85 4.41 20.92
CA ALA A 156 -9.70 3.53 20.64
C ALA A 156 -9.91 2.59 19.45
N LEU A 157 -11.17 2.42 18.98
CA LEU A 157 -11.44 1.62 17.78
C LEU A 157 -10.73 2.20 16.56
N ARG A 158 -10.18 1.31 15.73
CA ARG A 158 -9.41 1.72 14.55
C ARG A 158 -10.25 1.66 13.29
N ILE A 159 -10.30 2.77 12.58
CA ILE A 159 -10.90 2.88 11.26
C ILE A 159 -9.90 2.37 10.22
N ALA A 160 -10.34 1.45 9.38
CA ALA A 160 -9.55 0.82 8.31
C ALA A 160 -10.25 0.96 6.95
N MET A 161 -10.86 2.10 6.66
CA MET A 161 -11.54 2.35 5.38
C MET A 161 -11.04 3.61 4.68
N GLY A 162 -11.21 3.66 3.37
CA GLY A 162 -10.79 4.78 2.54
C GLY A 162 -9.30 5.04 2.65
N LYS A 163 -8.91 6.26 2.99
CA LYS A 163 -7.50 6.64 3.15
C LYS A 163 -6.80 6.00 4.36
N TYR A 164 -7.56 5.41 5.29
CA TYR A 164 -7.03 4.69 6.46
C TYR A 164 -6.96 3.17 6.25
N ALA A 165 -7.28 2.68 5.06
CA ALA A 165 -7.25 1.24 4.78
C ALA A 165 -5.85 0.62 4.94
N SER A 166 -4.81 1.35 4.57
CA SER A 166 -3.40 0.94 4.69
C SER A 166 -2.77 1.28 6.05
N CYS A 167 -3.35 2.25 6.78
CA CYS A 167 -2.84 2.69 8.08
C CYS A 167 -4.01 2.96 9.02
N PRO A 168 -4.59 1.91 9.65
CA PRO A 168 -5.73 2.04 10.55
C PRO A 168 -5.46 3.02 11.69
N THR A 169 -6.32 4.04 11.78
CA THR A 169 -6.17 5.16 12.71
C THR A 169 -7.33 5.15 13.69
N THR A 170 -7.09 5.50 14.95
CA THR A 170 -8.15 5.49 15.97
C THR A 170 -9.20 6.58 15.70
N ILE A 171 -10.45 6.28 16.06
CA ILE A 171 -11.57 7.25 15.96
C ILE A 171 -11.22 8.56 16.65
N ALA A 172 -10.65 8.49 17.86
CA ALA A 172 -10.26 9.69 18.61
C ALA A 172 -9.22 10.55 17.88
N GLN A 173 -8.25 9.95 17.20
CA GLN A 173 -7.25 10.68 16.40
C GLN A 173 -7.90 11.36 15.21
N ILE A 174 -8.74 10.64 14.45
CA ILE A 174 -9.43 11.17 13.27
C ILE A 174 -10.33 12.35 13.66
N VAL A 175 -11.13 12.21 14.72
CA VAL A 175 -12.12 13.24 15.13
C VAL A 175 -11.46 14.49 15.69
N ASN A 176 -10.29 14.36 16.31
CA ASN A 176 -9.54 15.51 16.83
C ASN A 176 -8.69 16.23 15.76
N ASP A 177 -8.52 15.61 14.58
CA ASP A 177 -7.85 16.26 13.46
C ASP A 177 -8.84 17.14 12.67
N ARG A 178 -8.65 18.47 12.74
CA ARG A 178 -9.50 19.45 12.07
C ARG A 178 -9.48 19.34 10.55
N SER A 179 -8.44 18.78 9.97
CA SER A 179 -8.34 18.55 8.52
C SER A 179 -9.28 17.45 8.03
N GLU A 180 -9.77 16.60 8.93
CA GLU A 180 -10.58 15.42 8.63
C GLU A 180 -12.11 15.67 8.59
N VAL A 181 -12.58 16.88 8.86
CA VAL A 181 -14.01 17.20 8.97
C VAL A 181 -14.77 16.76 7.71
N SER A 182 -14.31 17.16 6.55
CA SER A 182 -14.98 16.83 5.27
C SER A 182 -15.00 15.33 4.98
N TRP A 183 -13.94 14.59 5.36
CA TRP A 183 -13.90 13.14 5.21
C TRP A 183 -14.83 12.44 6.19
N ILE A 184 -14.93 12.94 7.42
CA ILE A 184 -15.84 12.44 8.45
C ILE A 184 -17.28 12.58 7.98
N ASP A 185 -17.68 13.81 7.57
CA ASP A 185 -19.04 14.11 7.10
C ASP A 185 -19.40 13.24 5.90
N PHE A 186 -18.51 13.13 4.91
CA PHE A 186 -18.69 12.25 3.75
C PHE A 186 -18.89 10.79 4.16
N THR A 187 -18.09 10.30 5.13
CA THR A 187 -18.13 8.91 5.57
C THR A 187 -19.46 8.58 6.28
N ILE A 188 -19.91 9.49 7.15
CA ILE A 188 -21.18 9.35 7.87
C ILE A 188 -22.34 9.36 6.88
N ASP A 189 -22.41 10.36 5.99
CA ASP A 189 -23.51 10.50 5.02
C ASP A 189 -23.58 9.32 4.05
N LYS A 190 -22.44 8.77 3.67
CA LYS A 190 -22.37 7.72 2.67
C LYS A 190 -22.69 6.33 3.20
N PHE A 191 -22.30 6.01 4.44
CA PHE A 191 -22.28 4.64 4.94
C PHE A 191 -23.15 4.36 6.15
N CYS A 192 -23.58 5.37 6.94
CA CYS A 192 -24.40 5.12 8.13
C CYS A 192 -25.77 4.49 7.82
N ASP A 193 -26.37 4.80 6.68
CA ASP A 193 -27.69 4.29 6.31
C ASP A 193 -27.64 3.01 5.45
N LYS A 194 -26.46 2.42 5.28
CA LYS A 194 -26.24 1.25 4.41
C LYS A 194 -25.79 0.03 5.21
N ALA A 195 -26.75 -0.61 5.90
CA ALA A 195 -26.50 -1.73 6.81
C ALA A 195 -25.69 -2.89 6.19
N ASP A 196 -25.86 -3.16 4.89
CA ASP A 196 -25.16 -4.23 4.18
C ASP A 196 -23.75 -3.81 3.67
N HIS A 197 -23.35 -2.57 3.91
CA HIS A 197 -22.07 -2.09 3.41
C HIS A 197 -20.92 -2.45 4.38
N PRO A 198 -19.76 -2.95 3.91
CA PRO A 198 -18.62 -3.35 4.76
C PRO A 198 -18.15 -2.26 5.73
N PHE A 199 -18.36 -1.00 5.39
CA PHE A 199 -17.93 0.14 6.21
C PHE A 199 -19.02 0.72 7.11
N HIS A 200 -20.22 0.12 7.12
CA HIS A 200 -21.35 0.58 7.92
C HIS A 200 -21.00 0.70 9.40
N ASN A 201 -20.48 -0.37 10.01
CA ASN A 201 -20.15 -0.39 11.43
C ASN A 201 -19.09 0.65 11.81
N GLN A 202 -18.10 0.87 10.94
CA GLN A 202 -17.09 1.88 11.16
C GLN A 202 -17.66 3.30 11.12
N ALA A 203 -18.58 3.58 10.20
CA ALA A 203 -19.28 4.86 10.09
C ALA A 203 -20.21 5.13 11.29
N ILE A 204 -20.95 4.11 11.74
CA ILE A 204 -21.81 4.20 12.94
C ILE A 204 -20.97 4.46 14.20
N ALA A 205 -19.85 3.76 14.38
CA ALA A 205 -18.96 3.98 15.53
C ALA A 205 -18.38 5.40 15.53
N LEU A 206 -17.94 5.89 14.37
CA LEU A 206 -17.44 7.25 14.18
C LEU A 206 -18.49 8.31 14.53
N LYS A 207 -19.71 8.15 14.00
CA LYS A 207 -20.85 9.01 14.31
C LYS A 207 -21.20 8.99 15.79
N THR A 208 -21.31 7.81 16.39
CA THR A 208 -21.64 7.65 17.81
C THR A 208 -20.60 8.31 18.72
N TYR A 209 -19.31 8.21 18.37
CA TYR A 209 -18.23 8.88 19.11
C TYR A 209 -18.38 10.41 19.10
N ILE A 210 -18.73 10.98 17.94
CA ILE A 210 -18.94 12.42 17.78
C ILE A 210 -20.18 12.88 18.55
N ASP A 211 -21.30 12.19 18.37
CA ASP A 211 -22.59 12.52 19.01
C ASP A 211 -22.51 12.46 20.55
N ARG A 212 -21.63 11.65 21.10
CA ARG A 212 -21.36 11.52 22.55
C ARG A 212 -20.30 12.50 23.08
N GLY A 213 -19.88 13.46 22.26
CA GLY A 213 -18.94 14.52 22.66
C GLY A 213 -17.47 14.12 22.63
N GLY A 214 -17.10 13.13 21.85
CA GLY A 214 -15.71 12.73 21.61
C GLY A 214 -14.87 13.77 20.87
N ARG A 215 -15.49 14.82 20.33
CA ARG A 215 -14.80 15.95 19.69
C ARG A 215 -14.54 17.03 20.74
N LYS A 216 -13.27 17.41 20.93
CA LYS A 216 -12.84 18.54 21.77
C LYS A 216 -12.66 19.81 20.96
#